data_cbd104719270354f0cc1be5f6904dae0
#
_entry.id   cbd104719270354f0cc1be5f6904dae0
#
_cell.length_a   1.000
_cell.length_b   1.000
_cell.length_c   1.000
_cell.angle_alpha   90.00
_cell.angle_beta   90.00
_cell.angle_gamma   90.00
#
_symmetry.space_group_name_H-M   'P 1'
#
loop_
_entity.id
_entity.type
_entity.pdbx_description
1 polymer ?
#
loop_
_entity_poly.entity_id
_entity_poly.type
_entity_poly.pdbx_seq_one_letter_code
_entity_poly.pdbx_strand_id
1 'polypeptide(L)'
;MHKLADYKDKKDAVAVSDKVYNDIEELKKAMNKDGYSKLKVDKKLTSSMKSAMKKITIRTGRKGQVVKFVQKMVGVKQDGACGSKTVTAIKTYQRKHKLTVTGVADYKTLLKMIGG
;
A
#
# COMPACT_ATOMS: atom_id res chain seq x y z
N MET A 1 -14.88 -10.03 3.35
CA MET A 1 -14.71 -10.32 3.66
C MET A 1 -14.76 -10.36 3.55
N HIS A 2 -14.48 -9.76 3.14
CA HIS A 2 -14.04 -9.80 3.20
C HIS A 2 -14.04 -9.51 2.57
N LYS A 3 -14.11 -9.03 1.95
CA LYS A 3 -13.84 -8.85 1.49
C LYS A 3 -13.64 -8.72 1.11
N LEU A 4 -13.54 -8.65 0.75
CA LEU A 4 -13.41 -8.78 0.66
C LEU A 4 -13.97 -9.09 0.75
N ALA A 5 -14.19 -9.03 1.06
CA ALA A 5 -14.54 -9.36 1.57
C ALA A 5 -15.07 -9.88 1.74
N ASP A 6 -15.42 -10.09 1.78
CA ASP A 6 -15.62 -10.77 2.09
C ASP A 6 -15.65 -11.49 1.43
N TYR A 7 -15.10 -11.63 0.80
CA TYR A 7 -14.98 -12.37 0.22
C TYR A 7 -15.43 -13.44 0.13
N LYS A 8 -15.72 -14.24 -0.11
CA LYS A 8 -16.01 -15.14 -0.10
C LYS A 8 -15.73 -16.23 -0.35
N ASP A 9 -15.38 -16.95 -0.91
CA ASP A 9 -14.99 -17.95 -0.98
C ASP A 9 -14.09 -18.33 -1.30
N LYS A 10 -13.67 -19.05 -1.83
CA LYS A 10 -13.06 -19.08 -1.42
C LYS A 10 -11.69 -19.76 -1.32
N LYS A 11 -11.31 -20.93 -1.88
CA LYS A 11 -10.00 -21.53 -1.72
C LYS A 11 -8.89 -20.75 -2.43
N ASP A 12 -9.15 -20.39 -3.66
CA ASP A 12 -8.19 -19.58 -4.40
C ASP A 12 -8.04 -18.21 -3.79
N ALA A 13 -9.17 -17.69 -3.30
CA ALA A 13 -9.17 -16.41 -2.62
C ALA A 13 -8.33 -16.47 -1.34
N VAL A 14 -8.31 -17.60 -0.66
CA VAL A 14 -7.52 -17.76 0.56
C VAL A 14 -6.03 -17.65 0.25
N ALA A 15 -5.55 -18.33 -0.78
CA ALA A 15 -4.13 -18.29 -1.13
C ALA A 15 -3.68 -16.88 -1.52
N VAL A 16 -4.49 -16.18 -2.31
CA VAL A 16 -4.20 -14.80 -2.69
C VAL A 16 -4.36 -13.88 -1.50
N SER A 17 -5.39 -14.14 -0.69
CA SER A 17 -5.72 -13.30 0.44
C SER A 17 -4.65 -13.27 1.52
N ASP A 18 -3.91 -14.36 1.72
CA ASP A 18 -2.86 -14.37 2.74
C ASP A 18 -1.81 -13.29 2.46
N LYS A 19 -1.37 -13.16 1.22
CA LYS A 19 -0.42 -12.12 0.86
C LYS A 19 -1.03 -10.73 1.03
N VAL A 20 -2.26 -10.54 0.55
CA VAL A 20 -2.95 -9.25 0.65
C VAL A 20 -3.15 -8.87 2.11
N TYR A 21 -3.57 -9.81 2.94
CA TYR A 21 -3.78 -9.53 4.36
C TYR A 21 -2.48 -9.18 5.06
N ASN A 22 -1.37 -9.82 4.70
CA ASN A 22 -0.07 -9.48 5.26
C ASN A 22 0.36 -8.08 4.81
N ASP A 23 0.10 -7.71 3.58
CA ASP A 23 0.40 -6.38 3.06
C ASP A 23 -0.43 -5.32 3.79
N ILE A 24 -1.70 -5.60 4.06
CA ILE A 24 -2.58 -4.71 4.81
C ILE A 24 -2.01 -4.48 6.22
N GLU A 25 -1.63 -5.56 6.89
CA GLU A 25 -1.06 -5.46 8.22
C GLU A 25 0.22 -4.64 8.21
N GLU A 26 1.08 -4.89 7.25
CA GLU A 26 2.36 -4.18 7.12
C GLU A 26 2.14 -2.70 6.87
N LEU A 27 1.21 -2.36 5.99
CA LEU A 27 0.91 -0.95 5.70
C LEU A 27 0.33 -0.26 6.93
N LYS A 28 -0.54 -0.93 7.69
CA LYS A 28 -1.07 -0.35 8.93
C LYS A 28 0.04 -0.03 9.92
N LYS A 29 1.00 -0.94 10.09
CA LYS A 29 2.14 -0.69 10.97
C LYS A 29 2.92 0.53 10.51
N ALA A 30 3.17 0.62 9.21
CA ALA A 30 3.91 1.74 8.65
C ALA A 30 3.16 3.06 8.84
N MET A 31 1.87 3.07 8.58
CA MET A 31 1.03 4.26 8.73
C MET A 31 1.00 4.75 10.17
N ASN A 32 0.84 3.82 11.11
CA ASN A 32 0.82 4.17 12.54
C ASN A 32 2.18 4.73 12.97
N LYS A 33 3.26 4.13 12.50
CA LYS A 33 4.61 4.56 12.87
C LYS A 33 4.93 5.95 12.33
N ASP A 34 4.45 6.24 11.12
CA ASP A 34 4.67 7.54 10.48
C ASP A 34 3.70 8.62 10.97
N GLY A 35 2.73 8.27 11.79
CA GLY A 35 1.80 9.23 12.36
C GLY A 35 0.57 9.51 11.52
N TYR A 36 0.34 8.78 10.43
CA TYR A 36 -0.86 8.96 9.61
C TYR A 36 -2.11 8.44 10.30
N SER A 37 -1.96 7.51 11.22
CA SER A 37 -3.11 6.85 11.83
C SER A 37 -2.75 6.25 13.18
N LYS A 38 -3.78 5.80 13.91
CA LYS A 38 -3.65 5.01 15.13
C LYS A 38 -4.58 3.82 14.99
N LEU A 39 -4.35 3.01 13.98
CA LEU A 39 -5.21 1.89 13.66
C LEU A 39 -4.82 0.65 14.45
N LYS A 40 -5.80 -0.19 14.73
CA LYS A 40 -5.51 -1.53 15.22
C LYS A 40 -4.76 -2.27 14.12
N VAL A 41 -3.63 -2.86 14.48
CA VAL A 41 -2.82 -3.60 13.50
C VAL A 41 -3.41 -5.00 13.35
N ASP A 42 -4.17 -5.17 12.29
CA ASP A 42 -4.75 -6.44 11.91
C ASP A 42 -4.75 -6.55 10.38
N LYS A 43 -5.36 -7.58 9.85
CA LYS A 43 -5.33 -7.85 8.42
C LYS A 43 -6.59 -7.40 7.70
N LYS A 44 -7.34 -6.48 8.31
CA LYS A 44 -8.62 -6.03 7.74
C LYS A 44 -8.48 -4.67 7.08
N LEU A 45 -8.96 -4.56 5.85
CA LEU A 45 -9.05 -3.30 5.14
C LEU A 45 -10.36 -2.62 5.53
N THR A 46 -10.28 -1.70 6.48
CA THR A 46 -11.46 -1.02 7.04
C THR A 46 -11.65 0.36 6.42
N SER A 47 -12.84 0.93 6.64
CA SER A 47 -13.11 2.32 6.24
C SER A 47 -12.16 3.31 6.90
N SER A 48 -11.85 3.06 8.17
CA SER A 48 -10.89 3.91 8.90
C SER A 48 -9.51 3.88 8.25
N MET A 49 -9.06 2.71 7.82
CA MET A 49 -7.78 2.58 7.12
C MET A 49 -7.82 3.32 5.79
N LYS A 50 -8.90 3.15 5.02
CA LYS A 50 -9.03 3.84 3.73
C LYS A 50 -9.01 5.35 3.90
N SER A 51 -9.70 5.86 4.93
CA SER A 51 -9.70 7.29 5.21
C SER A 51 -8.30 7.80 5.53
N ALA A 52 -7.55 7.04 6.33
CA ALA A 52 -6.17 7.41 6.67
C ALA A 52 -5.27 7.34 5.44
N MET A 53 -5.47 6.36 4.57
CA MET A 53 -4.68 6.22 3.33
C MET A 53 -4.83 7.42 2.42
N LYS A 54 -5.98 8.07 2.43
CA LYS A 54 -6.22 9.25 1.60
C LYS A 54 -5.35 10.44 1.98
N LYS A 55 -4.77 10.42 3.17
CA LYS A 55 -3.86 11.47 3.64
C LYS A 55 -2.43 11.25 3.17
N ILE A 56 -2.14 10.09 2.59
CA ILE A 56 -0.78 9.71 2.24
C ILE A 56 -0.48 10.08 0.80
N THR A 57 0.66 10.75 0.60
CA THR A 57 1.15 11.08 -0.73
C THR A 57 2.65 10.80 -0.71
N ILE A 58 3.07 9.69 -1.33
CA ILE A 58 4.48 9.33 -1.40
C ILE A 58 5.04 9.85 -2.72
N ARG A 59 5.85 10.89 -2.61
CA ARG A 59 6.47 11.57 -3.75
C ARG A 59 7.91 11.91 -3.41
N THR A 60 8.62 12.49 -4.37
CA THR A 60 10.01 12.88 -4.15
C THR A 60 10.16 13.67 -2.85
N GLY A 61 11.12 13.27 -2.04
CA GLY A 61 11.42 13.93 -0.79
C GLY A 61 10.72 13.34 0.43
N ARG A 62 9.73 12.48 0.25
CA ARG A 62 9.08 11.82 1.38
C ARG A 62 10.00 10.75 1.97
N LYS A 63 9.91 10.59 3.28
CA LYS A 63 10.68 9.61 4.03
C LYS A 63 9.78 8.92 5.04
N GLY A 64 10.14 7.71 5.44
CA GLY A 64 9.45 7.02 6.51
C GLY A 64 9.15 5.56 6.21
N GLN A 65 8.32 4.96 7.04
CA GLN A 65 7.99 3.55 6.96
C GLN A 65 7.05 3.25 5.78
N VAL A 66 6.12 4.16 5.49
CA VAL A 66 5.23 3.99 4.34
C VAL A 66 6.03 4.02 3.05
N VAL A 67 7.09 4.85 2.99
CA VAL A 67 7.99 4.85 1.82
C VAL A 67 8.65 3.49 1.67
N LYS A 68 9.12 2.88 2.76
CA LYS A 68 9.68 1.53 2.70
C LYS A 68 8.68 0.52 2.16
N PHE A 69 7.43 0.61 2.61
CA PHE A 69 6.38 -0.28 2.11
C PHE A 69 6.20 -0.11 0.61
N VAL A 70 6.10 1.13 0.13
CA VAL A 70 5.96 1.42 -1.30
C VAL A 70 7.16 0.87 -2.07
N GLN A 71 8.37 1.08 -1.55
CA GLN A 71 9.60 0.60 -2.20
C GLN A 71 9.59 -0.92 -2.33
N LYS A 72 9.13 -1.61 -1.30
CA LYS A 72 9.00 -3.07 -1.34
C LYS A 72 8.03 -3.49 -2.44
N MET A 73 6.89 -2.80 -2.53
CA MET A 73 5.85 -3.16 -3.50
C MET A 73 6.26 -2.88 -4.94
N VAL A 74 7.10 -1.88 -5.17
CA VAL A 74 7.56 -1.54 -6.53
C VAL A 74 8.92 -2.15 -6.86
N GLY A 75 9.54 -2.84 -5.91
CA GLY A 75 10.73 -3.64 -6.18
C GLY A 75 12.06 -2.90 -6.15
N VAL A 76 12.16 -1.82 -5.39
CA VAL A 76 13.42 -1.10 -5.22
C VAL A 76 13.93 -1.22 -3.79
N LYS A 77 15.16 -0.75 -3.56
CA LYS A 77 15.77 -0.78 -2.24
C LYS A 77 14.91 -0.06 -1.22
N GLN A 78 14.67 -0.70 -0.08
CA GLN A 78 13.82 -0.18 0.99
C GLN A 78 14.62 0.68 1.95
N ASP A 79 15.11 1.82 1.49
CA ASP A 79 15.89 2.73 2.33
C ASP A 79 15.03 3.78 3.02
N GLY A 80 13.74 3.84 2.72
CA GLY A 80 12.80 4.75 3.38
C GLY A 80 12.83 6.17 2.87
N ALA A 81 13.55 6.44 1.79
CA ALA A 81 13.61 7.78 1.20
C ALA A 81 13.15 7.71 -0.25
N CYS A 82 12.16 8.51 -0.61
CA CYS A 82 11.60 8.51 -1.96
C CYS A 82 12.44 9.42 -2.86
N GLY A 83 13.39 8.82 -3.58
CA GLY A 83 14.19 9.52 -4.56
C GLY A 83 13.77 9.19 -5.97
N SER A 84 14.59 9.58 -6.95
CA SER A 84 14.28 9.38 -8.37
C SER A 84 14.08 7.92 -8.76
N LYS A 85 14.84 7.01 -8.18
CA LYS A 85 14.68 5.57 -8.47
C LYS A 85 13.33 5.05 -8.01
N THR A 86 12.90 5.49 -6.82
CA THR A 86 11.60 5.12 -6.30
C THR A 86 10.48 5.69 -7.16
N VAL A 87 10.59 6.97 -7.54
CA VAL A 87 9.59 7.60 -8.41
C VAL A 87 9.48 6.87 -9.74
N THR A 88 10.61 6.53 -10.36
CA THR A 88 10.60 5.78 -11.62
C THR A 88 9.91 4.43 -11.45
N ALA A 89 10.18 3.75 -10.34
CA ALA A 89 9.57 2.46 -10.06
C ALA A 89 8.07 2.59 -9.79
N ILE A 90 7.65 3.67 -9.14
CA ILE A 90 6.22 3.95 -8.93
C ILE A 90 5.53 4.12 -10.28
N LYS A 91 6.14 4.88 -11.20
CA LYS A 91 5.58 5.08 -12.53
C LYS A 91 5.44 3.76 -13.27
N THR A 92 6.45 2.90 -13.19
CA THR A 92 6.41 1.58 -13.83
C THR A 92 5.29 0.74 -13.25
N TYR A 93 5.14 0.75 -11.91
CA TYR A 93 4.08 0.04 -11.23
C TYR A 93 2.70 0.53 -11.69
N GLN A 94 2.52 1.86 -11.74
CA GLN A 94 1.26 2.45 -12.17
C GLN A 94 0.91 2.05 -13.61
N ARG A 95 1.90 2.11 -14.51
CA ARG A 95 1.69 1.71 -15.90
C ARG A 95 1.30 0.24 -16.00
N LYS A 96 1.99 -0.60 -15.25
CA LYS A 96 1.77 -2.04 -15.26
C LYS A 96 0.37 -2.41 -14.75
N HIS A 97 -0.14 -1.64 -13.80
CA HIS A 97 -1.46 -1.89 -13.22
C HIS A 97 -2.55 -0.98 -13.80
N LYS A 98 -2.25 -0.31 -14.89
CA LYS A 98 -3.20 0.53 -15.63
C LYS A 98 -3.76 1.68 -14.79
N LEU A 99 -2.93 2.22 -13.93
CA LEU A 99 -3.26 3.41 -13.15
C LEU A 99 -2.74 4.64 -13.88
N THR A 100 -3.25 5.82 -13.51
CA THR A 100 -2.70 7.07 -14.01
C THR A 100 -1.23 7.17 -13.58
N VAL A 101 -0.34 7.41 -14.55
CA VAL A 101 1.10 7.43 -14.29
C VAL A 101 1.50 8.83 -13.82
N THR A 102 1.68 8.99 -12.51
CA THR A 102 2.01 10.27 -11.90
C THR A 102 3.37 10.26 -11.23
N GLY A 103 3.87 9.08 -10.87
CA GLY A 103 5.09 8.97 -10.07
C GLY A 103 4.84 9.22 -8.58
N VAL A 104 3.58 9.39 -8.20
CA VAL A 104 3.18 9.64 -6.82
C VAL A 104 2.35 8.45 -6.34
N ALA A 105 2.76 7.84 -5.23
CA ALA A 105 1.96 6.77 -4.63
C ALA A 105 0.90 7.43 -3.74
N ASP A 106 -0.26 7.65 -4.35
CA ASP A 106 -1.41 8.22 -3.67
C ASP A 106 -2.36 7.12 -3.24
N TYR A 107 -3.56 7.51 -2.80
CA TYR A 107 -4.56 6.56 -2.32
C TYR A 107 -4.83 5.43 -3.32
N LYS A 108 -5.04 5.77 -4.59
CA LYS A 108 -5.36 4.76 -5.62
C LYS A 108 -4.22 3.78 -5.81
N THR A 109 -2.99 4.28 -5.84
CA THR A 109 -1.82 3.43 -5.99
C THR A 109 -1.62 2.54 -4.77
N LEU A 110 -1.74 3.11 -3.57
CA LEU A 110 -1.62 2.34 -2.33
C LEU A 110 -2.71 1.27 -2.24
N LEU A 111 -3.94 1.63 -2.59
CA LEU A 111 -5.05 0.68 -2.55
C LEU A 111 -4.79 -0.50 -3.49
N LYS A 112 -4.25 -0.22 -4.68
CA LYS A 112 -3.91 -1.28 -5.64
C LYS A 112 -2.84 -2.21 -5.06
N MET A 113 -1.88 -1.66 -4.33
CA MET A 113 -0.80 -2.46 -3.73
C MET A 113 -1.33 -3.46 -2.71
N ILE A 114 -2.42 -3.17 -2.05
CA ILE A 114 -3.02 -4.07 -1.06
C ILE A 114 -4.26 -4.77 -1.59
N GLY A 115 -4.36 -4.90 -2.90
CA GLY A 115 -5.40 -5.71 -3.54
C GLY A 115 -6.74 -5.04 -3.71
N GLY A 116 -6.79 -3.73 -3.53
CA GLY A 116 -8.03 -2.98 -3.65
C GLY A 116 -8.45 -2.59 -5.04
#